data_2388a74aebe683893d4a93e3f99ee8cc
#
_entry.id   2388a74aebe683893d4a93e3f99ee8cc
#
_cell.length_a   1.000
_cell.length_b   1.000
_cell.length_c   1.000
_cell.angle_alpha   90.00
_cell.angle_beta   90.00
_cell.angle_gamma   90.00
#
_symmetry.space_group_name_H-M   'P 1'
#
loop_
_entity.id
_entity.type
_entity.pdbx_description
1 polymer ?
#
loop_
_entity_poly.entity_id
_entity_poly.type
_entity_poly.pdbx_seq_one_letter_code
_entity_poly.pdbx_strand_id
1 'polypeptide(L)'
;MAINIAPFPLRTSVTVGIGNFLTRPWIAWLTDLVAQVDTNPTLVSDVALASKSASVSVTTFPRTVSPLGLYRVGYFARIVRAATTSSSLTLAVGCVNGGVTCAFTEAAMTGNTTTTAQSGFIYIQSDASKPITYTLTYASSGGTTMQYSVWMTIERVSA
;
A
#
# COMPACT_ATOMS: atom_id res chain seq x y z
N MET A 1 -1.79 -19.74 -1.51
CA MET A 1 -2.19 -20.33 -0.21
C MET A 1 -3.67 -20.66 -0.29
N ALA A 2 -4.07 -21.92 -0.14
CA ALA A 2 -5.48 -22.27 -0.19
C ALA A 2 -6.17 -21.81 1.09
N ILE A 3 -7.25 -21.06 0.96
CA ILE A 3 -8.08 -20.63 2.10
C ILE A 3 -8.81 -21.88 2.60
N ASN A 4 -8.43 -22.38 3.78
CA ASN A 4 -9.08 -23.52 4.39
C ASN A 4 -10.16 -23.04 5.37
N ILE A 5 -11.32 -22.69 4.83
CA ILE A 5 -12.48 -22.34 5.64
C ILE A 5 -13.07 -23.66 6.17
N ALA A 6 -13.36 -23.73 7.46
CA ALA A 6 -14.10 -24.83 8.04
C ALA A 6 -15.37 -25.10 7.21
N PRO A 7 -15.74 -26.37 6.94
CA PRO A 7 -16.90 -26.66 6.11
C PRO A 7 -18.15 -26.02 6.71
N PHE A 8 -18.93 -25.41 5.84
CA PHE A 8 -20.21 -24.81 6.20
C PHE A 8 -21.07 -25.85 6.96
N PRO A 9 -21.67 -25.50 8.10
CA PRO A 9 -22.45 -26.45 8.92
C PRO A 9 -23.77 -26.82 8.26
N LEU A 10 -23.70 -27.59 7.17
CA LEU A 10 -24.83 -27.95 6.29
C LEU A 10 -25.98 -28.72 6.97
N ARG A 11 -25.75 -29.29 8.15
CA ARG A 11 -26.74 -30.12 8.86
C ARG A 11 -27.31 -29.51 10.15
N THR A 12 -26.84 -28.33 10.51
CA THR A 12 -27.41 -27.59 11.63
C THR A 12 -28.21 -26.44 11.06
N SER A 13 -29.52 -26.47 11.18
CA SER A 13 -30.34 -25.29 10.93
C SER A 13 -29.80 -24.13 11.74
N VAL A 14 -29.79 -22.91 11.15
CA VAL A 14 -29.56 -21.71 11.92
C VAL A 14 -30.65 -21.63 12.98
N THR A 15 -30.43 -22.24 14.12
CA THR A 15 -31.37 -22.22 15.22
C THR A 15 -31.00 -21.02 16.08
N VAL A 16 -31.85 -20.02 16.05
CA VAL A 16 -31.82 -18.95 17.04
C VAL A 16 -32.37 -19.57 18.32
N GLY A 17 -31.51 -19.84 19.28
CA GLY A 17 -31.90 -20.35 20.59
C GLY A 17 -32.73 -19.31 21.37
N ILE A 18 -33.28 -19.74 22.49
CA ILE A 18 -33.99 -18.85 23.44
C ILE A 18 -33.04 -17.68 23.78
N GLY A 19 -33.39 -16.47 23.36
CA GLY A 19 -32.56 -15.27 23.54
C GLY A 19 -31.90 -14.72 22.26
N ASN A 20 -32.26 -15.22 21.08
CA ASN A 20 -31.75 -14.74 19.76
C ASN A 20 -30.24 -14.89 19.55
N PHE A 21 -29.61 -15.92 20.14
CA PHE A 21 -28.19 -16.20 19.93
C PHE A 21 -27.99 -17.31 18.90
N LEU A 22 -26.99 -17.13 18.05
CA LEU A 22 -26.54 -18.18 17.12
C LEU A 22 -26.06 -19.41 17.88
N THR A 23 -26.28 -20.60 17.33
CA THR A 23 -25.74 -21.84 17.91
C THR A 23 -24.21 -21.85 17.84
N ARG A 24 -23.54 -22.58 18.76
CA ARG A 24 -22.08 -22.68 18.84
C ARG A 24 -21.39 -23.03 17.51
N PRO A 25 -21.89 -23.97 16.68
CA PRO A 25 -21.27 -24.24 15.38
C PRO A 25 -21.26 -23.04 14.42
N TRP A 26 -22.31 -22.25 14.44
CA TRP A 26 -22.38 -21.03 13.62
C TRP A 26 -21.45 -19.93 14.13
N ILE A 27 -21.35 -19.78 15.45
CA ILE A 27 -20.41 -18.82 16.06
C ILE A 27 -18.99 -19.23 15.71
N ALA A 28 -18.61 -20.50 15.85
CA ALA A 28 -17.28 -21.00 15.50
C ALA A 28 -16.97 -20.75 14.02
N TRP A 29 -17.89 -21.11 13.11
CA TRP A 29 -17.70 -20.90 11.68
C TRP A 29 -17.54 -19.39 11.31
N LEU A 30 -18.37 -18.53 11.90
CA LEU A 30 -18.25 -17.08 11.68
C LEU A 30 -16.92 -16.52 12.23
N THR A 31 -16.48 -17.03 13.39
CA THR A 31 -15.19 -16.63 13.96
C THR A 31 -14.03 -17.05 13.05
N ASP A 32 -14.07 -18.28 12.52
CA ASP A 32 -13.07 -18.76 11.56
C ASP A 32 -13.09 -17.94 10.27
N LEU A 33 -14.28 -17.60 9.77
CA LEU A 33 -14.44 -16.77 8.57
C LEU A 33 -13.85 -15.37 8.78
N VAL A 34 -14.17 -14.74 9.91
CA VAL A 34 -13.62 -13.41 10.26
C VAL A 34 -12.10 -13.49 10.38
N ALA A 35 -11.56 -14.47 11.09
CA ALA A 35 -10.12 -14.65 11.24
C ALA A 35 -9.41 -14.82 9.89
N GLN A 36 -10.04 -15.49 8.92
CA GLN A 36 -9.46 -15.67 7.59
C GLN A 36 -9.58 -14.43 6.71
N VAL A 37 -10.63 -13.65 6.84
CA VAL A 37 -10.76 -12.36 6.16
C VAL A 37 -9.67 -11.39 6.65
N ASP A 38 -9.39 -11.40 7.94
CA ASP A 38 -8.34 -10.55 8.54
C ASP A 38 -6.91 -10.93 8.12
N THR A 39 -6.69 -12.16 7.61
CA THR A 39 -5.38 -12.60 7.11
C THR A 39 -5.10 -12.23 5.64
N ASN A 40 -6.10 -11.75 4.90
CA ASN A 40 -5.91 -11.32 3.53
C ASN A 40 -5.26 -9.92 3.47
N PRO A 41 -4.43 -9.64 2.45
CA PRO A 41 -3.92 -8.29 2.24
C PRO A 41 -5.07 -7.30 2.15
N THR A 42 -5.10 -6.34 3.06
CA THR A 42 -6.16 -5.33 3.11
C THR A 42 -5.61 -4.01 2.61
N LEU A 43 -6.27 -3.42 1.60
CA LEU A 43 -5.94 -2.08 1.13
C LEU A 43 -6.15 -1.08 2.28
N VAL A 44 -5.06 -0.45 2.70
CA VAL A 44 -5.05 0.54 3.78
C VAL A 44 -5.20 1.96 3.24
N SER A 45 -4.48 2.27 2.15
CA SER A 45 -4.47 3.61 1.54
C SER A 45 -4.04 3.55 0.08
N ASP A 46 -4.43 4.58 -0.66
CA ASP A 46 -3.98 4.83 -2.02
C ASP A 46 -3.62 6.31 -2.22
N VAL A 47 -2.75 6.57 -3.19
CA VAL A 47 -2.32 7.89 -3.61
C VAL A 47 -2.25 7.94 -5.12
N ALA A 48 -2.85 8.95 -5.72
CA ALA A 48 -2.75 9.23 -7.15
C ALA A 48 -2.24 10.66 -7.37
N LEU A 49 -1.08 10.77 -7.99
CA LEU A 49 -0.45 12.04 -8.36
C LEU A 49 -0.42 12.14 -9.88
N ALA A 50 -1.17 13.06 -10.45
CA ALA A 50 -1.24 13.23 -11.89
C ALA A 50 -0.49 14.48 -12.36
N SER A 51 0.30 14.32 -13.44
CA SER A 51 0.95 15.42 -14.18
C SER A 51 1.76 16.39 -13.30
N LYS A 52 2.49 15.87 -12.32
CA LYS A 52 3.37 16.67 -11.45
C LYS A 52 4.65 17.08 -12.16
N SER A 53 5.14 18.27 -11.84
CA SER A 53 6.40 18.86 -12.37
C SER A 53 7.30 19.41 -11.28
N ALA A 54 7.18 18.90 -10.07
CA ALA A 54 7.98 19.29 -8.91
C ALA A 54 8.17 18.12 -7.96
N SER A 55 9.14 18.21 -7.06
CA SER A 55 9.31 17.26 -5.96
C SER A 55 8.07 17.25 -5.05
N VAL A 56 7.80 16.12 -4.44
CA VAL A 56 6.87 15.99 -3.33
C VAL A 56 7.69 15.79 -2.08
N SER A 57 7.57 16.72 -1.13
CA SER A 57 8.23 16.61 0.19
C SER A 57 7.69 15.38 0.95
N VAL A 58 8.35 15.02 2.05
CA VAL A 58 7.89 13.91 2.91
C VAL A 58 6.41 14.08 3.24
N THR A 59 5.60 13.17 2.74
CA THR A 59 4.14 13.20 2.87
C THR A 59 3.66 11.88 3.46
N THR A 60 2.78 11.96 4.45
CA THR A 60 2.14 10.78 5.03
C THR A 60 1.05 10.27 4.08
N PHE A 61 0.95 8.96 3.91
CA PHE A 61 -0.19 8.37 3.22
C PHE A 61 -1.50 8.75 3.90
N PRO A 62 -2.61 8.99 3.15
CA PRO A 62 -3.83 9.62 3.68
C PRO A 62 -4.48 8.90 4.87
N ARG A 63 -4.27 7.60 5.00
CA ARG A 63 -4.75 6.84 6.15
C ARG A 63 -3.60 6.55 7.08
N THR A 64 -3.78 6.81 8.36
CA THR A 64 -2.83 6.46 9.39
C THR A 64 -2.71 4.95 9.46
N VAL A 65 -1.52 4.44 9.23
CA VAL A 65 -1.23 3.03 9.38
C VAL A 65 -1.15 2.70 10.86
N SER A 66 -2.04 1.86 11.31
CA SER A 66 -2.09 1.27 12.64
C SER A 66 -2.81 -0.04 12.50
N PRO A 67 -2.33 -1.12 12.95
CA PRO A 67 -1.41 -1.48 14.02
C PRO A 67 0.02 -1.78 13.54
N LEU A 68 0.86 -2.28 14.47
CA LEU A 68 2.13 -2.94 14.13
C LEU A 68 1.91 -4.02 13.06
N GLY A 69 2.75 -4.08 12.04
CA GLY A 69 2.60 -5.11 11.00
C GLY A 69 3.50 -4.95 9.80
N LEU A 70 3.47 -5.98 8.94
CA LEU A 70 4.12 -5.97 7.65
C LEU A 70 3.19 -5.37 6.59
N TYR A 71 3.70 -4.41 5.86
CA TYR A 71 2.98 -3.71 4.79
C TYR A 71 3.70 -3.89 3.46
N ARG A 72 2.91 -3.89 2.39
CA ARG A 72 3.38 -3.84 1.02
C ARG A 72 2.95 -2.51 0.41
N VAL A 73 3.92 -1.70 -0.03
CA VAL A 73 3.68 -0.49 -0.81
C VAL A 73 3.90 -0.84 -2.27
N GLY A 74 2.82 -0.92 -3.04
CA GLY A 74 2.87 -1.07 -4.48
C GLY A 74 2.94 0.31 -5.15
N TYR A 75 3.71 0.44 -6.23
CA TYR A 75 3.74 1.69 -6.98
C TYR A 75 3.84 1.47 -8.49
N PHE A 76 3.30 2.43 -9.24
CA PHE A 76 3.48 2.59 -10.66
C PHE A 76 3.75 4.06 -10.96
N ALA A 77 4.89 4.36 -11.58
CA ALA A 77 5.29 5.69 -12.00
C ALA A 77 5.51 5.73 -13.51
N ARG A 78 5.09 6.82 -14.17
CA ARG A 78 5.35 7.03 -15.59
C ARG A 78 5.64 8.49 -15.89
N ILE A 79 6.40 8.72 -16.94
CA ILE A 79 6.62 10.05 -17.51
C ILE A 79 5.47 10.38 -18.46
N VAL A 80 4.82 11.51 -18.25
CA VAL A 80 3.69 11.96 -19.09
C VAL A 80 4.08 13.10 -20.03
N ARG A 81 5.16 13.82 -19.73
CA ARG A 81 5.84 14.78 -20.62
C ARG A 81 7.34 14.65 -20.46
N ALA A 82 8.06 14.47 -21.54
CA ALA A 82 9.51 14.34 -21.54
C ALA A 82 10.20 15.69 -21.32
N ALA A 83 11.34 15.67 -20.62
CA ALA A 83 12.26 16.79 -20.58
C ALA A 83 13.10 16.88 -21.85
N THR A 84 13.49 18.08 -22.24
CA THR A 84 14.31 18.28 -23.46
C THR A 84 15.79 18.03 -23.25
N THR A 85 16.31 18.12 -22.01
CA THR A 85 17.75 17.96 -21.76
C THR A 85 18.02 16.80 -20.80
N SER A 86 17.74 16.97 -19.51
CA SER A 86 17.96 15.93 -18.52
C SER A 86 16.86 15.94 -17.46
N SER A 87 16.60 14.76 -16.90
CA SER A 87 15.60 14.64 -15.86
C SER A 87 15.78 13.38 -15.04
N SER A 88 15.32 13.43 -13.80
CA SER A 88 15.25 12.26 -12.94
C SER A 88 14.05 12.34 -12.00
N LEU A 89 13.50 11.18 -11.67
CA LEU A 89 12.48 11.01 -10.65
C LEU A 89 12.88 9.82 -9.77
N THR A 90 12.91 10.04 -8.46
CA THR A 90 13.24 9.02 -7.47
C THR A 90 12.12 8.94 -6.44
N LEU A 91 11.60 7.74 -6.19
CA LEU A 91 10.64 7.44 -5.14
C LEU A 91 11.38 6.93 -3.90
N ALA A 92 11.04 7.46 -2.73
CA ALA A 92 11.43 6.89 -1.45
C ALA A 92 10.19 6.67 -0.58
N VAL A 93 10.17 5.56 0.16
CA VAL A 93 9.14 5.22 1.15
C VAL A 93 9.79 5.17 2.52
N GLY A 94 9.23 5.88 3.49
CA GLY A 94 9.71 5.94 4.87
C GLY A 94 8.77 5.25 5.84
N CYS A 95 9.33 4.64 6.88
CA CYS A 95 8.60 4.06 7.99
C CYS A 95 9.40 4.17 9.31
N VAL A 96 8.79 3.79 10.41
CA VAL A 96 9.48 3.64 11.71
C VAL A 96 9.36 2.20 12.14
N ASN A 97 10.47 1.55 12.47
CA ASN A 97 10.53 0.18 12.94
C ASN A 97 11.46 0.08 14.16
N GLY A 98 10.97 -0.45 15.28
CA GLY A 98 11.72 -0.50 16.52
C GLY A 98 12.15 0.88 17.03
N GLY A 99 11.37 1.92 16.78
CA GLY A 99 11.70 3.32 17.11
C GLY A 99 12.72 3.97 16.16
N VAL A 100 13.20 3.26 15.14
CA VAL A 100 14.20 3.77 14.17
C VAL A 100 13.48 4.14 12.87
N THR A 101 13.79 5.33 12.34
CA THR A 101 13.31 5.76 11.02
C THR A 101 14.07 5.03 9.92
N CYS A 102 13.36 4.35 9.04
CA CYS A 102 13.88 3.67 7.87
C CYS A 102 13.38 4.35 6.60
N ALA A 103 14.18 4.35 5.55
CA ALA A 103 13.80 4.81 4.22
C ALA A 103 14.28 3.82 3.15
N PHE A 104 13.40 3.48 2.24
CA PHE A 104 13.66 2.61 1.09
C PHE A 104 13.55 3.46 -0.16
N THR A 105 14.66 3.61 -0.88
CA THR A 105 14.76 4.46 -2.07
C THR A 105 14.89 3.59 -3.30
N GLU A 106 14.01 3.79 -4.27
CA GLU A 106 14.04 3.12 -5.56
C GLU A 106 15.11 3.73 -6.49
N ALA A 107 15.46 2.99 -7.53
CA ALA A 107 16.35 3.51 -8.56
C ALA A 107 15.76 4.75 -9.25
N ALA A 108 16.61 5.71 -9.57
CA ALA A 108 16.19 6.91 -10.27
C ALA A 108 15.72 6.56 -11.70
N MET A 109 14.51 7.04 -12.03
CA MET A 109 13.93 6.93 -13.36
C MET A 109 14.28 8.18 -14.18
N THR A 110 14.78 7.98 -15.40
CA THR A 110 15.03 9.09 -16.34
C THR A 110 13.74 9.52 -17.03
N GLY A 111 13.51 10.81 -17.25
CA GLY A 111 12.28 11.34 -17.80
C GLY A 111 12.44 12.05 -19.15
N ASN A 112 13.37 11.55 -19.99
CA ASN A 112 13.63 12.12 -21.32
C ASN A 112 12.75 11.52 -22.40
N THR A 113 11.93 10.52 -22.08
CA THR A 113 10.92 9.93 -22.97
C THR A 113 9.62 9.67 -22.24
N THR A 114 8.49 9.71 -22.94
CA THR A 114 7.18 9.39 -22.38
C THR A 114 6.90 7.89 -22.31
N THR A 115 7.79 7.07 -22.85
CA THR A 115 7.72 5.60 -22.76
C THR A 115 8.33 5.06 -21.46
N THR A 116 9.01 5.92 -20.69
CA THR A 116 9.62 5.51 -19.41
C THR A 116 8.54 5.32 -18.36
N ALA A 117 8.52 4.11 -17.78
CA ALA A 117 7.70 3.76 -16.63
C ALA A 117 8.48 2.84 -15.70
N GLN A 118 8.12 2.85 -14.43
CA GLN A 118 8.68 2.00 -13.39
C GLN A 118 7.57 1.53 -12.46
N SER A 119 7.62 0.28 -12.05
CA SER A 119 6.70 -0.27 -11.06
C SER A 119 7.43 -1.23 -10.14
N GLY A 120 6.91 -1.40 -8.93
CA GLY A 120 7.51 -2.31 -7.96
C GLY A 120 6.70 -2.42 -6.69
N PHE A 121 7.28 -3.18 -5.75
CA PHE A 121 6.75 -3.36 -4.40
C PHE A 121 7.86 -3.17 -3.38
N ILE A 122 7.57 -2.39 -2.35
CA ILE A 122 8.43 -2.20 -1.19
C ILE A 122 7.75 -2.84 0.02
N TYR A 123 8.41 -3.78 0.68
CA TYR A 123 7.92 -4.36 1.92
C TYR A 123 8.52 -3.61 3.10
N ILE A 124 7.68 -3.21 4.05
CA ILE A 124 8.07 -2.46 5.23
C ILE A 124 7.41 -3.05 6.47
N GLN A 125 8.19 -3.14 7.55
CA GLN A 125 7.66 -3.39 8.88
C GLN A 125 7.53 -2.04 9.58
N SER A 126 6.31 -1.69 10.02
CA SER A 126 6.05 -0.41 10.69
C SER A 126 5.56 -0.62 12.11
N ASP A 127 6.04 0.22 13.03
CA ASP A 127 5.56 0.28 14.40
C ASP A 127 4.11 0.75 14.47
N ALA A 128 3.41 0.32 15.52
CA ALA A 128 2.05 0.77 15.78
C ALA A 128 1.96 2.30 15.88
N SER A 129 0.94 2.87 15.28
CA SER A 129 0.66 4.30 15.30
C SER A 129 1.74 5.20 14.67
N LYS A 130 2.67 4.62 13.90
CA LYS A 130 3.67 5.39 13.16
C LYS A 130 3.24 5.55 11.69
N PRO A 131 3.41 6.76 11.12
CA PRO A 131 3.03 7.00 9.74
C PRO A 131 3.99 6.29 8.77
N ILE A 132 3.44 5.77 7.69
CA ILE A 132 4.22 5.45 6.49
C ILE A 132 4.18 6.67 5.59
N THR A 133 5.34 7.06 5.10
CA THR A 133 5.51 8.28 4.31
C THR A 133 6.07 7.96 2.93
N TYR A 134 5.88 8.88 2.00
CA TYR A 134 6.53 8.84 0.70
C TYR A 134 7.17 10.21 0.37
N THR A 135 8.17 10.16 -0.49
CA THR A 135 8.89 11.34 -1.00
C THR A 135 9.18 11.11 -2.47
N LEU A 136 8.99 12.13 -3.30
CA LEU A 136 9.38 12.10 -4.69
C LEU A 136 10.42 13.20 -4.93
N THR A 137 11.64 12.79 -5.25
CA THR A 137 12.70 13.72 -5.64
C THR A 137 12.69 13.88 -7.15
N TYR A 138 12.48 15.09 -7.60
CA TYR A 138 12.35 15.48 -8.99
C TYR A 138 13.48 16.40 -9.41
N ALA A 139 14.07 16.15 -10.56
CA ALA A 139 14.95 17.07 -11.23
C ALA A 139 14.61 17.10 -12.73
N SER A 140 14.67 18.28 -13.34
CA SER A 140 14.46 18.44 -14.77
C SER A 140 15.13 19.72 -15.26
N SER A 141 15.72 19.64 -16.45
CA SER A 141 16.35 20.78 -17.12
C SER A 141 15.98 20.83 -18.60
N GLY A 142 16.18 22.01 -19.21
CA GLY A 142 15.89 22.28 -20.60
C GLY A 142 14.68 23.20 -20.78
N GLY A 143 14.35 23.51 -22.02
CA GLY A 143 13.24 24.41 -22.38
C GLY A 143 11.86 23.81 -22.08
N THR A 144 11.75 22.48 -22.02
CA THR A 144 10.55 21.76 -21.57
C THR A 144 10.92 20.92 -20.36
N THR A 145 10.19 21.08 -19.27
CA THR A 145 10.38 20.31 -18.06
C THR A 145 9.57 19.01 -18.10
N MET A 146 10.12 17.97 -17.47
CA MET A 146 9.44 16.69 -17.28
C MET A 146 8.12 16.86 -16.51
N GLN A 147 7.13 16.04 -16.87
CA GLN A 147 5.98 15.77 -16.01
C GLN A 147 5.86 14.28 -15.77
N TYR A 148 5.39 13.91 -14.59
CA TYR A 148 5.22 12.53 -14.19
C TYR A 148 3.87 12.30 -13.50
N SER A 149 3.43 11.06 -13.52
CA SER A 149 2.30 10.59 -12.71
C SER A 149 2.73 9.37 -11.90
N VAL A 150 2.26 9.28 -10.66
CA VAL A 150 2.55 8.17 -9.75
C VAL A 150 1.26 7.72 -9.09
N TRP A 151 1.07 6.40 -9.06
CA TRP A 151 0.02 5.73 -8.29
C TRP A 151 0.68 4.82 -7.28
N MET A 152 0.22 4.87 -6.04
CA MET A 152 0.75 4.07 -4.96
C MET A 152 -0.40 3.48 -4.15
N THR A 153 -0.22 2.26 -3.66
CA THR A 153 -1.14 1.58 -2.74
C THR A 153 -0.39 1.05 -1.55
N ILE A 154 -1.00 1.08 -0.37
CA ILE A 154 -0.51 0.36 0.80
C ILE A 154 -1.49 -0.74 1.16
N GLU A 155 -0.98 -1.93 1.31
CA GLU A 155 -1.71 -3.10 1.79
C GLU A 155 -1.04 -3.66 3.04
N ARG A 156 -1.84 -4.03 4.03
CA ARG A 156 -1.35 -4.79 5.17
C ARG A 156 -1.28 -6.26 4.79
N VAL A 157 -0.11 -6.88 4.95
CA VAL A 157 0.15 -8.27 4.54
C VAL A 157 0.02 -9.21 5.73
N SER A 158 0.41 -8.77 6.92
CA SER A 158 0.27 -9.54 8.15
C SER A 158 0.10 -8.65 9.38
N ALA A 159 -0.55 -9.20 10.38
CA ALA A 159 -0.68 -8.64 11.71
C ALA A 159 0.55 -8.95 12.57
#